data_9beaa1a1cb4d3a621b902fbc6f284e28
#
_entry.id   9beaa1a1cb4d3a621b902fbc6f284e28
#
_cell.length_a   1.000
_cell.length_b   1.000
_cell.length_c   1.000
_cell.angle_alpha   90.00
_cell.angle_beta   90.00
_cell.angle_gamma   90.00
#
_symmetry.space_group_name_H-M   'P 1'
#
loop_
_entity.id
_entity.type
_entity.pdbx_description
1 polymer ?
#
loop_
_entity_poly.entity_id
_entity_poly.type
_entity_poly.pdbx_seq_one_letter_code
_entity_poly.pdbx_strand_id
1 'polypeptide(L)'
;MLTASPGMAAPDSPVQAGVDALATAGAQVTTIGSTFEGRPIHLITIAGEGPVPSSERPALLIVAGVAGEHLVGTDVALGVARKMASEQPDLLRDRTLYIVPLLNADAQALVRSGEGLRIATNANAMPADDDQDARIDEDGPNDLDGDGVITTMRVLDPPHWLPATLVADEDDPRILRAPKAGERARYALLVEGVDDDADGSFNEDGPGGVNLDRNFPARWPEHADDAGRYPLEAPAARAIADWMLGQDTIGAVIVYGVHDTITKVPTAGKFDRTGSFPQGIEEDDKALYESVGEVFKEITGISEAPAGEADGSFHLWSYGVYGVPTFATPVWVRPDQVKRDGEGGDGGKAESAPAPQAAAPAPGGMTTADIQAMVAEFQNADEARQQQMMADFRSLPPEVQQRVMAVAQGGQDPAAADAAAAPEGAPKKRASGDDAKWLAYSDEARDGAGFVNWTSVEHPQLGPVEVGGFVPGFRWNPPAEELDRLIDEQARFAAAVLERLPMVGAEAVSVERLGERVWRVTLTLTNTGAMETVSAIGRKAERVTPTVMRFEGERDALLAGDRLQRVWSIPGDGGVAVGEWMIAGAAGDAAEFSVRSSAAGDRTVTVTLEEVSR
;
A
#
# COMPACT_ATOMS: atom_id res chain seq x y z
N MET A 1 -5.04 -32.16 -19.06
CA MET A 1 -5.66 -30.99 -19.70
C MET A 1 -6.99 -30.75 -18.99
N LEU A 2 -6.99 -29.98 -17.96
CA LEU A 2 -8.20 -29.47 -17.33
C LEU A 2 -8.56 -28.18 -18.09
N THR A 3 -9.68 -28.24 -18.80
CA THR A 3 -10.28 -27.08 -19.46
C THR A 3 -10.87 -26.20 -18.37
N ALA A 4 -10.20 -25.08 -18.07
CA ALA A 4 -10.79 -24.04 -17.26
C ALA A 4 -12.09 -23.58 -17.92
N SER A 5 -13.20 -23.70 -17.22
CA SER A 5 -14.46 -23.03 -17.59
C SER A 5 -14.19 -21.52 -17.59
N PRO A 6 -14.70 -20.75 -18.57
CA PRO A 6 -14.58 -19.30 -18.50
C PRO A 6 -15.39 -18.84 -17.28
N GLY A 7 -14.68 -18.44 -16.23
CA GLY A 7 -15.25 -17.84 -15.03
C GLY A 7 -16.06 -16.62 -15.44
N MET A 8 -17.32 -16.60 -15.10
CA MET A 8 -18.15 -15.40 -15.17
C MET A 8 -17.44 -14.34 -14.33
N ALA A 9 -17.09 -13.21 -14.97
CA ALA A 9 -16.66 -12.02 -14.24
C ALA A 9 -17.66 -11.76 -13.12
N ALA A 10 -17.19 -11.71 -11.89
CA ALA A 10 -18.03 -11.31 -10.77
C ALA A 10 -18.56 -9.90 -11.09
N PRO A 11 -19.89 -9.69 -11.12
CA PRO A 11 -20.43 -8.39 -11.40
C PRO A 11 -20.08 -7.44 -10.26
N ASP A 12 -19.62 -6.23 -10.63
CA ASP A 12 -19.60 -5.02 -9.81
C ASP A 12 -18.66 -5.00 -8.58
N SER A 13 -17.39 -5.36 -8.78
CA SER A 13 -16.36 -4.98 -7.81
C SER A 13 -16.28 -3.44 -7.75
N PRO A 14 -16.21 -2.80 -6.55
CA PRO A 14 -16.02 -1.35 -6.42
C PRO A 14 -14.82 -0.83 -7.22
N VAL A 15 -13.80 -1.66 -7.38
CA VAL A 15 -12.62 -1.36 -8.19
C VAL A 15 -12.97 -1.27 -9.67
N GLN A 16 -13.75 -2.21 -10.21
CA GLN A 16 -14.19 -2.17 -11.60
C GLN A 16 -15.04 -0.92 -11.87
N ALA A 17 -15.97 -0.60 -10.98
CA ALA A 17 -16.76 0.63 -11.09
C ALA A 17 -15.89 1.90 -11.10
N GLY A 18 -14.84 1.93 -10.29
CA GLY A 18 -13.85 3.03 -10.27
C GLY A 18 -13.06 3.14 -11.57
N VAL A 19 -12.65 2.01 -12.15
CA VAL A 19 -11.95 1.93 -13.44
C VAL A 19 -12.86 2.38 -14.58
N ASP A 20 -14.11 1.93 -14.61
CA ASP A 20 -15.09 2.30 -15.64
C ASP A 20 -15.44 3.79 -15.59
N ALA A 21 -15.53 4.37 -14.39
CA ALA A 21 -15.73 5.81 -14.22
C ALA A 21 -14.56 6.62 -14.77
N LEU A 22 -13.32 6.18 -14.57
CA LEU A 22 -12.12 6.81 -15.12
C LEU A 22 -12.08 6.70 -16.66
N ALA A 23 -12.41 5.52 -17.21
CA ALA A 23 -12.52 5.33 -18.66
C ALA A 23 -13.59 6.27 -19.27
N THR A 24 -14.74 6.40 -18.60
CA THR A 24 -15.81 7.32 -19.02
C THR A 24 -15.37 8.79 -18.95
N ALA A 25 -14.51 9.14 -18.00
CA ALA A 25 -13.91 10.48 -17.88
C ALA A 25 -12.77 10.74 -18.89
N GLY A 26 -12.44 9.78 -19.76
CA GLY A 26 -11.44 9.92 -20.82
C GLY A 26 -10.05 9.38 -20.50
N ALA A 27 -9.85 8.74 -19.37
CA ALA A 27 -8.60 8.04 -19.10
C ALA A 27 -8.47 6.80 -20.02
N GLN A 28 -7.25 6.56 -20.50
CA GLN A 28 -6.99 5.33 -21.25
C GLN A 28 -6.83 4.17 -20.27
N VAL A 29 -7.69 3.15 -20.40
CA VAL A 29 -7.60 1.92 -19.61
C VAL A 29 -7.22 0.77 -20.51
N THR A 30 -6.20 0.01 -20.12
CA THR A 30 -5.76 -1.21 -20.81
C THR A 30 -5.63 -2.36 -19.80
N THR A 31 -5.71 -3.59 -20.27
CA THR A 31 -5.45 -4.77 -19.47
C THR A 31 -4.05 -5.27 -19.78
N ILE A 32 -3.18 -5.33 -18.75
CA ILE A 32 -1.79 -5.80 -18.90
C ILE A 32 -1.62 -7.30 -18.66
N GLY A 33 -2.65 -7.95 -18.13
CA GLY A 33 -2.69 -9.39 -17.86
C GLY A 33 -3.91 -9.76 -17.04
N SER A 34 -3.90 -10.97 -16.50
CA SER A 34 -4.92 -11.45 -15.59
C SER A 34 -4.31 -12.19 -14.40
N THR A 35 -5.06 -12.26 -13.31
CA THR A 35 -4.73 -13.09 -12.14
C THR A 35 -4.94 -14.58 -12.46
N PHE A 36 -4.68 -15.45 -11.48
CA PHE A 36 -4.89 -16.89 -11.61
C PHE A 36 -6.36 -17.23 -11.87
N GLU A 37 -7.28 -16.57 -11.19
CA GLU A 37 -8.73 -16.76 -11.41
C GLU A 37 -9.27 -16.00 -12.65
N GLY A 38 -8.40 -15.40 -13.44
CA GLY A 38 -8.76 -14.71 -14.68
C GLY A 38 -9.29 -13.29 -14.52
N ARG A 39 -9.18 -12.68 -13.34
CA ARG A 39 -9.53 -11.26 -13.14
C ARG A 39 -8.56 -10.36 -13.88
N PRO A 40 -9.05 -9.35 -14.63
CA PRO A 40 -8.17 -8.46 -15.40
C PRO A 40 -7.31 -7.58 -14.48
N ILE A 41 -6.05 -7.39 -14.86
CA ILE A 41 -5.15 -6.42 -14.24
C ILE A 41 -5.19 -5.15 -15.09
N HIS A 42 -5.80 -4.11 -14.56
CA HIS A 42 -5.99 -2.85 -15.27
C HIS A 42 -4.79 -1.93 -15.11
N LEU A 43 -4.38 -1.32 -16.21
CA LEU A 43 -3.47 -0.19 -16.28
C LEU A 43 -4.25 1.05 -16.71
N ILE A 44 -4.25 2.07 -15.89
CA ILE A 44 -4.83 3.38 -16.15
C ILE A 44 -3.69 4.32 -16.57
N THR A 45 -3.84 4.92 -17.74
CA THR A 45 -2.90 5.93 -18.24
C THR A 45 -3.54 7.31 -18.19
N ILE A 46 -2.93 8.21 -17.44
CA ILE A 46 -3.34 9.61 -17.31
C ILE A 46 -2.28 10.48 -17.98
N ALA A 47 -2.66 11.18 -19.03
CA ALA A 47 -1.80 12.09 -19.79
C ALA A 47 -2.64 13.18 -20.45
N GLY A 48 -2.18 14.41 -20.42
CA GLY A 48 -2.79 15.52 -21.15
C GLY A 48 -2.37 15.57 -22.62
N GLU A 49 -3.02 16.40 -23.42
CA GLU A 49 -2.57 16.70 -24.77
C GLU A 49 -1.19 17.39 -24.73
N GLY A 50 -0.23 16.89 -25.45
CA GLY A 50 1.14 17.39 -25.45
C GLY A 50 1.87 17.14 -26.77
N PRO A 51 3.09 17.71 -26.93
CA PRO A 51 3.83 17.66 -28.19
C PRO A 51 4.39 16.27 -28.50
N VAL A 52 4.50 15.39 -27.50
CA VAL A 52 5.07 14.05 -27.61
C VAL A 52 4.00 13.04 -27.19
N PRO A 53 3.90 11.85 -27.84
CA PRO A 53 3.00 10.79 -27.41
C PRO A 53 3.19 10.43 -25.94
N SER A 54 2.10 10.09 -25.24
CA SER A 54 2.16 9.75 -23.79
C SER A 54 3.10 8.59 -23.48
N SER A 55 3.25 7.64 -24.40
CA SER A 55 4.16 6.49 -24.28
C SER A 55 5.65 6.85 -24.38
N GLU A 56 5.98 8.06 -24.82
CA GLU A 56 7.36 8.53 -25.00
C GLU A 56 7.76 9.62 -23.99
N ARG A 57 6.86 9.97 -23.06
CA ARG A 57 7.10 10.97 -22.02
C ARG A 57 7.66 10.31 -20.77
N PRO A 58 8.46 11.04 -19.97
CA PRO A 58 8.84 10.59 -18.63
C PRO A 58 7.61 10.20 -17.82
N ALA A 59 7.64 9.04 -17.20
CA ALA A 59 6.46 8.49 -16.54
C ALA A 59 6.72 8.15 -15.08
N LEU A 60 5.69 8.37 -14.24
CA LEU A 60 5.57 7.81 -12.90
C LEU A 60 4.61 6.62 -12.96
N LEU A 61 4.98 5.51 -12.34
CA LEU A 61 4.10 4.37 -12.14
C LEU A 61 3.65 4.32 -10.67
N ILE A 62 2.34 4.22 -10.44
CA ILE A 62 1.77 3.90 -9.12
C ILE A 62 1.23 2.48 -9.17
N VAL A 63 1.63 1.63 -8.21
CA VAL A 63 1.12 0.27 -8.06
C VAL A 63 0.52 0.11 -6.68
N ALA A 64 -0.71 -0.39 -6.62
CA ALA A 64 -1.42 -0.68 -5.38
C ALA A 64 -2.02 -2.10 -5.39
N GLY A 65 -2.49 -2.53 -4.22
CA GLY A 65 -3.13 -3.84 -4.08
C GLY A 65 -2.21 -5.01 -4.40
N VAL A 66 -0.92 -4.91 -4.10
CA VAL A 66 0.03 -6.03 -4.13
C VAL A 66 -0.27 -6.94 -2.94
N ALA A 67 -0.42 -6.36 -1.74
CA ALA A 67 -0.91 -7.03 -0.55
C ALA A 67 -2.46 -7.01 -0.56
N GLY A 68 -3.10 -8.17 -0.47
CA GLY A 68 -4.55 -8.31 -0.60
C GLY A 68 -5.33 -7.61 0.52
N GLU A 69 -4.82 -7.62 1.74
CA GLU A 69 -5.45 -6.97 2.90
C GLU A 69 -5.32 -5.45 2.94
N HIS A 70 -4.45 -4.86 2.11
CA HIS A 70 -4.22 -3.41 2.05
C HIS A 70 -5.21 -2.73 1.09
N LEU A 71 -6.48 -2.66 1.48
CA LEU A 71 -7.58 -2.17 0.63
C LEU A 71 -7.47 -0.68 0.34
N VAL A 72 -7.04 0.11 1.32
CA VAL A 72 -6.91 1.57 1.21
C VAL A 72 -5.99 2.00 0.05
N GLY A 73 -4.94 1.23 -0.22
CA GLY A 73 -4.03 1.53 -1.34
C GLY A 73 -4.74 1.54 -2.68
N THR A 74 -5.64 0.57 -2.91
CA THR A 74 -6.47 0.49 -4.12
C THR A 74 -7.43 1.69 -4.24
N ASP A 75 -8.13 2.01 -3.16
CA ASP A 75 -9.11 3.10 -3.14
C ASP A 75 -8.43 4.46 -3.35
N VAL A 76 -7.26 4.67 -2.70
CA VAL A 76 -6.44 5.88 -2.88
C VAL A 76 -5.86 5.96 -4.29
N ALA A 77 -5.37 4.87 -4.87
CA ALA A 77 -4.84 4.88 -6.25
C ALA A 77 -5.89 5.31 -7.28
N LEU A 78 -7.13 4.81 -7.16
CA LEU A 78 -8.26 5.25 -8.00
C LEU A 78 -8.64 6.72 -7.76
N GLY A 79 -8.59 7.17 -6.51
CA GLY A 79 -8.81 8.57 -6.15
C GLY A 79 -7.74 9.50 -6.73
N VAL A 80 -6.47 9.13 -6.59
CA VAL A 80 -5.33 9.85 -7.17
C VAL A 80 -5.46 9.94 -8.70
N ALA A 81 -5.85 8.85 -9.37
CA ALA A 81 -6.08 8.88 -10.82
C ALA A 81 -7.09 9.97 -11.22
N ARG A 82 -8.25 10.03 -10.55
CA ARG A 82 -9.29 11.05 -10.80
C ARG A 82 -8.79 12.45 -10.53
N LYS A 83 -8.12 12.65 -9.39
CA LYS A 83 -7.66 13.96 -8.96
C LYS A 83 -6.54 14.49 -9.87
N MET A 84 -5.57 13.67 -10.23
CA MET A 84 -4.50 14.04 -11.15
C MET A 84 -5.05 14.42 -12.53
N ALA A 85 -5.99 13.64 -13.07
CA ALA A 85 -6.61 13.94 -14.37
C ALA A 85 -7.35 15.29 -14.38
N SER A 86 -8.00 15.67 -13.28
CA SER A 86 -8.80 16.90 -13.20
C SER A 86 -7.99 18.13 -12.77
N GLU A 87 -6.98 17.98 -11.91
CA GLU A 87 -6.31 19.11 -11.26
C GLU A 87 -4.89 19.38 -11.79
N GLN A 88 -4.27 18.43 -12.52
CA GLN A 88 -2.88 18.54 -12.98
C GLN A 88 -2.70 18.43 -14.51
N PRO A 89 -3.58 19.07 -15.33
CA PRO A 89 -3.50 18.93 -16.79
C PRO A 89 -2.20 19.47 -17.37
N ASP A 90 -1.65 20.56 -16.80
CA ASP A 90 -0.42 21.18 -17.30
C ASP A 90 0.81 20.28 -17.04
N LEU A 91 0.90 19.66 -15.86
CA LEU A 91 1.95 18.72 -15.50
C LEU A 91 1.93 17.48 -16.42
N LEU A 92 0.73 17.01 -16.76
CA LEU A 92 0.50 15.84 -17.60
C LEU A 92 0.64 16.09 -19.11
N ARG A 93 0.93 17.31 -19.55
CA ARG A 93 1.27 17.60 -20.95
C ARG A 93 2.60 17.01 -21.39
N ASP A 94 3.58 17.03 -20.50
CA ASP A 94 4.95 16.61 -20.77
C ASP A 94 5.36 15.35 -20.00
N ARG A 95 4.46 14.80 -19.18
CA ARG A 95 4.67 13.61 -18.36
C ARG A 95 3.47 12.67 -18.46
N THR A 96 3.69 11.42 -18.09
CA THR A 96 2.64 10.39 -18.04
C THR A 96 2.56 9.79 -16.64
N LEU A 97 1.34 9.58 -16.15
CA LEU A 97 1.07 8.85 -14.94
C LEU A 97 0.42 7.51 -15.31
N TYR A 98 1.10 6.42 -14.98
CA TYR A 98 0.58 5.06 -15.04
C TYR A 98 0.11 4.63 -13.66
N ILE A 99 -1.05 3.97 -13.57
CA ILE A 99 -1.59 3.46 -12.32
C ILE A 99 -2.09 2.03 -12.52
N VAL A 100 -1.58 1.09 -11.73
CA VAL A 100 -2.16 -0.24 -11.53
C VAL A 100 -2.84 -0.23 -10.16
N PRO A 101 -4.17 -0.02 -10.10
CA PRO A 101 -4.85 0.20 -8.83
C PRO A 101 -4.98 -1.08 -8.00
N LEU A 102 -4.94 -2.23 -8.63
CA LEU A 102 -5.10 -3.53 -7.97
C LEU A 102 -4.32 -4.60 -8.73
N LEU A 103 -3.22 -5.06 -8.16
CA LEU A 103 -2.40 -6.11 -8.76
C LEU A 103 -2.84 -7.51 -8.31
N ASN A 104 -3.12 -7.72 -7.03
CA ASN A 104 -3.53 -8.99 -6.44
C ASN A 104 -5.06 -9.03 -6.25
N ALA A 105 -5.79 -9.07 -7.38
CA ALA A 105 -7.24 -9.04 -7.33
C ALA A 105 -7.87 -10.32 -6.75
N ASP A 106 -7.16 -11.44 -6.79
CA ASP A 106 -7.64 -12.70 -6.18
C ASP A 106 -7.61 -12.60 -4.65
N ALA A 107 -6.48 -12.21 -4.06
CA ALA A 107 -6.39 -12.01 -2.62
C ALA A 107 -7.39 -10.94 -2.12
N GLN A 108 -7.51 -9.83 -2.82
CA GLN A 108 -8.47 -8.80 -2.40
C GLN A 108 -9.93 -9.26 -2.52
N ALA A 109 -10.25 -10.16 -3.47
CA ALA A 109 -11.57 -10.75 -3.57
C ALA A 109 -11.87 -11.65 -2.35
N LEU A 110 -10.90 -12.42 -1.87
CA LEU A 110 -11.03 -13.20 -0.63
C LEU A 110 -11.28 -12.30 0.59
N VAL A 111 -10.53 -11.21 0.71
CA VAL A 111 -10.68 -10.26 1.84
C VAL A 111 -12.02 -9.51 1.79
N ARG A 112 -12.54 -9.19 0.58
CA ARG A 112 -13.77 -8.39 0.40
C ARG A 112 -15.03 -9.24 0.24
N SER A 113 -14.97 -10.55 0.19
CA SER A 113 -16.13 -11.39 -0.11
C SER A 113 -17.24 -11.19 0.91
N GLY A 114 -18.34 -10.57 0.49
CA GLY A 114 -19.50 -10.26 1.34
C GLY A 114 -20.35 -11.48 1.74
N GLU A 115 -20.06 -12.64 1.16
CA GLU A 115 -20.66 -13.95 1.51
C GLU A 115 -19.65 -14.89 2.16
N GLY A 116 -18.40 -14.44 2.31
CA GLY A 116 -17.29 -15.22 2.85
C GLY A 116 -16.77 -14.65 4.14
N LEU A 117 -16.07 -15.50 4.83
CA LEU A 117 -15.35 -15.19 6.05
C LEU A 117 -14.32 -14.08 5.77
N ARG A 118 -14.27 -13.08 6.63
CA ARG A 118 -13.23 -12.07 6.59
C ARG A 118 -11.94 -12.67 7.08
N ILE A 119 -10.99 -12.86 6.19
CA ILE A 119 -9.70 -13.47 6.50
C ILE A 119 -8.55 -12.50 6.19
N ALA A 120 -7.51 -12.48 7.01
CA ALA A 120 -6.26 -11.80 6.71
C ALA A 120 -5.45 -12.67 5.75
N THR A 121 -5.39 -12.28 4.47
CA THR A 121 -4.54 -12.98 3.51
C THR A 121 -3.93 -12.03 2.48
N ASN A 122 -2.66 -12.28 2.15
CA ASN A 122 -1.97 -11.69 1.02
C ASN A 122 -1.70 -12.73 -0.08
N ALA A 123 -2.03 -14.00 0.18
CA ALA A 123 -1.94 -15.08 -0.80
C ALA A 123 -2.99 -14.91 -1.90
N ASN A 124 -2.62 -15.22 -3.12
CA ASN A 124 -3.54 -15.30 -4.25
C ASN A 124 -4.31 -16.62 -4.23
N ALA A 125 -5.21 -16.84 -5.19
CA ALA A 125 -6.01 -18.05 -5.29
C ALA A 125 -5.30 -19.23 -6.00
N MET A 126 -3.97 -19.22 -6.08
CA MET A 126 -3.24 -20.37 -6.63
C MET A 126 -3.27 -21.51 -5.61
N PRO A 127 -3.63 -22.72 -6.04
CA PRO A 127 -3.63 -23.87 -5.13
C PRO A 127 -2.19 -24.18 -4.67
N ALA A 128 -2.03 -24.43 -3.37
CA ALA A 128 -0.77 -24.81 -2.76
C ALA A 128 -0.93 -26.14 -2.01
N ASP A 129 0.17 -26.78 -1.72
CA ASP A 129 0.36 -27.96 -0.89
C ASP A 129 1.51 -27.55 0.03
N ASP A 130 1.18 -26.81 1.09
CA ASP A 130 2.15 -26.08 1.90
C ASP A 130 2.85 -27.03 2.90
N ASP A 131 2.20 -28.11 3.32
CA ASP A 131 2.75 -29.16 4.19
C ASP A 131 3.44 -30.31 3.42
N GLN A 132 3.23 -30.38 2.09
CA GLN A 132 3.81 -31.38 1.17
C GLN A 132 3.28 -32.81 1.36
N ASP A 133 2.01 -32.94 1.75
CA ASP A 133 1.34 -34.23 1.92
C ASP A 133 0.68 -34.76 0.61
N ALA A 134 0.71 -33.98 -0.46
CA ALA A 134 0.12 -34.19 -1.78
C ALA A 134 -1.40 -33.94 -1.85
N ARG A 135 -1.97 -33.28 -0.86
CA ARG A 135 -3.29 -32.66 -0.96
C ARG A 135 -3.13 -31.18 -1.27
N ILE A 136 -4.17 -30.43 -1.34
CA ILE A 136 -4.11 -29.02 -1.73
C ILE A 136 -5.26 -28.29 -1.06
N ASP A 137 -4.95 -27.22 -0.33
CA ASP A 137 -5.92 -26.34 0.31
C ASP A 137 -6.90 -27.10 1.26
N GLU A 138 -6.48 -28.14 1.96
CA GLU A 138 -7.39 -28.98 2.77
C GLU A 138 -7.45 -28.62 4.25
N ASP A 139 -6.48 -27.89 4.80
CA ASP A 139 -6.48 -27.43 6.19
C ASP A 139 -6.54 -25.91 6.25
N GLY A 140 -7.71 -25.37 5.93
CA GLY A 140 -7.96 -23.93 5.96
C GLY A 140 -8.63 -23.44 7.24
N PRO A 141 -8.52 -22.14 7.55
CA PRO A 141 -9.12 -21.57 8.74
C PRO A 141 -10.65 -21.66 8.73
N ASN A 142 -11.24 -21.91 9.90
CA ASN A 142 -12.68 -22.04 10.09
C ASN A 142 -13.19 -20.99 11.07
N ASP A 143 -14.37 -20.45 10.84
CA ASP A 143 -15.10 -19.58 11.76
C ASP A 143 -15.74 -20.46 12.87
N LEU A 144 -15.07 -20.55 14.01
CA LEU A 144 -15.47 -21.44 15.11
C LEU A 144 -16.58 -20.87 15.98
N ASP A 145 -16.70 -19.54 16.05
CA ASP A 145 -17.71 -18.87 16.86
C ASP A 145 -18.90 -18.36 16.06
N GLY A 146 -18.81 -18.39 14.71
CA GLY A 146 -19.89 -18.07 13.80
C GLY A 146 -20.15 -16.56 13.64
N ASP A 147 -19.16 -15.73 13.92
CA ASP A 147 -19.29 -14.26 13.84
C ASP A 147 -19.04 -13.70 12.43
N GLY A 148 -18.55 -14.53 11.50
CA GLY A 148 -18.26 -14.17 10.11
C GLY A 148 -16.88 -13.57 9.91
N VAL A 149 -15.99 -13.66 10.88
CA VAL A 149 -14.62 -13.15 10.82
C VAL A 149 -13.65 -14.23 11.29
N ILE A 150 -12.67 -14.57 10.48
CA ILE A 150 -11.56 -15.42 10.94
C ILE A 150 -10.57 -14.54 11.70
N THR A 151 -10.43 -14.82 12.99
CA THR A 151 -9.51 -14.14 13.88
C THR A 151 -8.39 -15.07 14.35
N THR A 152 -8.08 -15.05 15.63
CA THR A 152 -7.12 -15.95 16.25
C THR A 152 -7.79 -16.74 17.38
N MET A 153 -7.25 -17.91 17.69
CA MET A 153 -7.63 -18.65 18.88
C MET A 153 -6.46 -18.73 19.83
N ARG A 154 -6.71 -18.47 21.12
CA ARG A 154 -5.73 -18.63 22.19
C ARG A 154 -6.04 -19.82 23.07
N VAL A 155 -5.04 -20.64 23.32
CA VAL A 155 -5.14 -21.87 24.10
C VAL A 155 -4.41 -21.67 25.42
N LEU A 156 -5.14 -21.68 26.53
CA LEU A 156 -4.57 -21.53 27.85
C LEU A 156 -4.00 -22.88 28.33
N ASP A 157 -2.75 -22.86 28.83
CA ASP A 157 -2.01 -24.05 29.32
C ASP A 157 -2.13 -25.23 28.32
N PRO A 158 -1.71 -25.02 27.06
CA PRO A 158 -1.93 -25.94 25.95
C PRO A 158 -1.29 -27.32 26.21
N PRO A 159 -1.69 -28.38 25.48
CA PRO A 159 -1.07 -29.68 25.58
C PRO A 159 0.42 -29.61 25.25
N HIS A 160 1.20 -30.58 25.72
CA HIS A 160 2.68 -30.54 25.68
C HIS A 160 3.28 -30.48 24.28
N TRP A 161 2.56 -30.88 23.26
CA TRP A 161 2.96 -30.84 21.86
C TRP A 161 2.72 -29.45 21.22
N LEU A 162 1.83 -28.62 21.80
CA LEU A 162 1.59 -27.25 21.35
C LEU A 162 2.29 -26.29 22.33
N PRO A 163 3.41 -25.64 21.95
CA PRO A 163 4.17 -24.83 22.90
C PRO A 163 3.46 -23.53 23.28
N ALA A 164 3.31 -23.29 24.57
CA ALA A 164 2.94 -21.95 25.04
C ALA A 164 4.11 -20.98 24.85
N THR A 165 3.88 -19.86 24.21
CA THR A 165 4.90 -18.83 23.91
C THR A 165 4.55 -17.45 24.46
N LEU A 166 3.31 -17.24 24.91
CA LEU A 166 2.76 -15.94 25.29
C LEU A 166 2.18 -15.94 26.70
N VAL A 167 1.99 -14.75 27.25
CA VAL A 167 1.26 -14.44 28.47
C VAL A 167 0.26 -13.32 28.20
N ALA A 168 -0.85 -13.30 28.92
CA ALA A 168 -1.75 -12.15 28.90
C ALA A 168 -1.07 -10.96 29.60
N ASP A 169 -1.27 -9.75 29.08
CA ASP A 169 -0.75 -8.55 29.71
C ASP A 169 -1.51 -8.30 31.03
N GLU A 170 -0.79 -7.83 32.06
CA GLU A 170 -1.34 -7.60 33.40
C GLU A 170 -2.32 -6.41 33.45
N ASP A 171 -2.11 -5.43 32.59
CA ASP A 171 -2.88 -4.19 32.54
C ASP A 171 -4.10 -4.30 31.59
N ASP A 172 -4.00 -5.11 30.52
CA ASP A 172 -5.12 -5.48 29.65
C ASP A 172 -4.99 -6.93 29.15
N PRO A 173 -5.74 -7.87 29.71
CA PRO A 173 -5.64 -9.30 29.37
C PRO A 173 -6.13 -9.66 27.97
N ARG A 174 -6.68 -8.71 27.20
CA ARG A 174 -6.98 -8.90 25.79
C ARG A 174 -5.69 -9.01 24.97
N ILE A 175 -4.61 -8.38 25.44
CA ILE A 175 -3.31 -8.38 24.78
C ILE A 175 -2.48 -9.58 25.24
N LEU A 176 -1.90 -10.26 24.27
CA LEU A 176 -0.89 -11.30 24.52
C LEU A 176 0.50 -10.72 24.22
N ARG A 177 1.47 -11.03 25.08
CA ARG A 177 2.86 -10.58 24.93
C ARG A 177 3.85 -11.70 25.23
N ALA A 178 5.08 -11.51 24.78
CA ALA A 178 6.17 -12.38 25.17
C ALA A 178 6.38 -12.35 26.72
N PRO A 179 6.70 -13.47 27.36
CA PRO A 179 6.97 -13.53 28.79
C PRO A 179 8.25 -12.75 29.13
N LYS A 180 8.24 -12.04 30.25
CA LYS A 180 9.42 -11.40 30.84
C LYS A 180 10.37 -12.46 31.43
N ALA A 181 11.60 -12.08 31.72
CA ALA A 181 12.56 -12.99 32.36
C ALA A 181 12.00 -13.56 33.68
N GLY A 182 11.89 -14.87 33.78
CA GLY A 182 11.35 -15.59 34.93
C GLY A 182 9.81 -15.78 34.91
N GLU A 183 9.12 -15.25 33.93
CA GLU A 183 7.69 -15.44 33.72
C GLU A 183 7.45 -16.70 32.87
N ARG A 184 6.46 -17.51 33.22
CA ARG A 184 6.11 -18.72 32.47
C ARG A 184 5.08 -18.37 31.40
N ALA A 185 5.35 -18.71 30.15
CA ALA A 185 4.36 -18.67 29.08
C ALA A 185 3.19 -19.60 29.38
N ARG A 186 1.98 -19.16 29.07
CA ARG A 186 0.73 -19.89 29.36
C ARG A 186 -0.19 -20.03 28.16
N TYR A 187 -0.01 -19.21 27.12
CA TYR A 187 -0.86 -19.23 25.95
C TYR A 187 -0.08 -19.65 24.71
N ALA A 188 -0.68 -20.53 23.91
CA ALA A 188 -0.43 -20.64 22.49
C ALA A 188 -1.42 -19.75 21.73
N LEU A 189 -1.02 -19.19 20.60
CA LEU A 189 -1.87 -18.40 19.71
C LEU A 189 -1.80 -19.03 18.32
N LEU A 190 -2.95 -19.34 17.76
CA LEU A 190 -3.14 -19.97 16.47
C LEU A 190 -4.10 -19.12 15.62
N VAL A 191 -4.14 -19.32 14.32
CA VAL A 191 -5.26 -18.86 13.50
C VAL A 191 -6.50 -19.66 13.90
N GLU A 192 -7.65 -19.05 13.84
CA GLU A 192 -8.92 -19.68 14.17
C GLU A 192 -9.25 -20.80 13.17
N GLY A 193 -9.47 -22.02 13.66
CA GLY A 193 -9.79 -23.18 12.85
C GLY A 193 -9.50 -24.50 13.55
N VAL A 194 -9.65 -25.59 12.83
CA VAL A 194 -9.38 -26.95 13.28
C VAL A 194 -8.25 -27.54 12.41
N ASP A 195 -7.54 -28.50 12.93
CA ASP A 195 -6.59 -29.35 12.20
C ASP A 195 -7.42 -30.41 11.44
N ASP A 196 -7.71 -30.12 10.15
CA ASP A 196 -8.67 -30.91 9.35
C ASP A 196 -8.06 -32.23 8.85
N ASP A 197 -6.73 -32.34 8.76
CA ASP A 197 -6.02 -33.53 8.29
C ASP A 197 -5.41 -34.36 9.43
N ALA A 198 -5.39 -33.82 10.63
CA ALA A 198 -4.89 -34.44 11.87
C ALA A 198 -3.38 -34.72 11.91
N ASP A 199 -2.58 -33.86 11.32
CA ASP A 199 -1.11 -33.93 11.34
C ASP A 199 -0.52 -33.27 12.59
N GLY A 200 -1.28 -32.42 13.31
CA GLY A 200 -0.92 -31.71 14.53
C GLY A 200 -0.53 -30.25 14.32
N SER A 201 -0.56 -29.77 13.10
CA SER A 201 -0.51 -28.36 12.75
C SER A 201 -1.95 -27.79 12.66
N PHE A 202 -2.14 -26.52 12.44
CA PHE A 202 -3.46 -25.90 12.37
C PHE A 202 -3.47 -24.83 11.27
N ASN A 203 -4.31 -25.02 10.29
CA ASN A 203 -4.54 -24.06 9.22
C ASN A 203 -3.27 -23.71 8.41
N GLU A 204 -2.36 -24.67 8.21
CA GLU A 204 -1.13 -24.47 7.47
C GLU A 204 -1.33 -24.55 5.97
N ASP A 205 -2.36 -25.27 5.49
CA ASP A 205 -2.68 -25.40 4.07
C ASP A 205 -4.01 -24.70 3.74
N GLY A 206 -4.02 -23.39 3.96
CA GLY A 206 -5.17 -22.54 3.73
C GLY A 206 -5.44 -22.24 2.26
N PRO A 207 -6.60 -21.64 1.93
CA PRO A 207 -6.97 -21.36 0.55
C PRO A 207 -6.01 -20.34 -0.09
N GLY A 208 -5.30 -20.79 -1.13
CA GLY A 208 -4.39 -19.99 -1.94
C GLY A 208 -3.01 -19.80 -1.33
N GLY A 209 -1.95 -20.06 -2.10
CA GLY A 209 -0.62 -20.28 -1.59
C GLY A 209 0.42 -19.21 -1.90
N VAL A 210 0.23 -18.31 -2.85
CA VAL A 210 1.30 -17.38 -3.23
C VAL A 210 1.01 -15.95 -2.79
N ASN A 211 1.79 -15.47 -1.83
CA ASN A 211 1.84 -14.07 -1.48
C ASN A 211 2.55 -13.28 -2.59
N LEU A 212 1.78 -12.46 -3.29
CA LEU A 212 2.30 -11.76 -4.47
C LEU A 212 3.50 -10.87 -4.14
N ASP A 213 3.52 -10.26 -2.95
CA ASP A 213 4.60 -9.38 -2.50
C ASP A 213 5.81 -10.14 -1.93
N ARG A 214 5.88 -11.45 -2.13
CA ARG A 214 7.04 -12.33 -1.86
C ARG A 214 7.46 -13.14 -3.10
N ASN A 215 6.82 -12.91 -4.26
CA ASN A 215 7.04 -13.71 -5.46
C ASN A 215 7.89 -13.02 -6.54
N PHE A 216 8.48 -11.84 -6.27
CA PHE A 216 9.38 -11.17 -7.21
C PHE A 216 10.85 -11.62 -7.03
N PRO A 217 11.66 -11.65 -8.12
CA PRO A 217 13.04 -12.16 -8.09
C PRO A 217 14.05 -11.18 -7.47
N ALA A 218 13.67 -10.52 -6.37
CA ALA A 218 14.49 -9.61 -5.60
C ALA A 218 14.65 -10.15 -4.18
N ARG A 219 15.78 -10.80 -3.89
CA ARG A 219 15.98 -11.52 -2.63
C ARG A 219 14.85 -12.53 -2.35
N TRP A 220 14.39 -13.18 -3.39
CA TRP A 220 13.28 -14.13 -3.29
C TRP A 220 13.52 -15.17 -2.18
N PRO A 221 12.58 -15.34 -1.24
CA PRO A 221 12.75 -16.23 -0.11
C PRO A 221 12.38 -17.68 -0.50
N GLU A 222 13.34 -18.38 -1.12
CA GLU A 222 13.19 -19.70 -1.74
C GLU A 222 12.53 -20.78 -0.88
N HIS A 223 12.59 -20.63 0.46
CA HIS A 223 12.07 -21.64 1.38
C HIS A 223 10.91 -21.12 2.23
N ALA A 224 10.31 -20.00 1.86
CA ALA A 224 9.12 -19.51 2.53
C ALA A 224 7.89 -20.12 1.85
N ASP A 225 6.97 -20.62 2.65
CA ASP A 225 5.79 -21.37 2.19
C ASP A 225 4.92 -20.53 1.25
N ASP A 226 4.77 -19.22 1.54
CA ASP A 226 3.97 -18.27 0.75
C ASP A 226 4.72 -17.61 -0.44
N ALA A 227 5.98 -17.96 -0.73
CA ALA A 227 6.77 -17.33 -1.79
C ALA A 227 6.56 -17.93 -3.19
N GLY A 228 5.84 -19.05 -3.26
CA GLY A 228 5.68 -19.85 -4.47
C GLY A 228 6.92 -20.71 -4.78
N ARG A 229 6.81 -21.60 -5.77
CA ARG A 229 7.87 -22.57 -6.14
C ARG A 229 9.05 -21.93 -6.89
N TYR A 230 8.82 -20.78 -7.51
CA TYR A 230 9.83 -19.99 -8.23
C TYR A 230 9.38 -18.54 -8.38
N PRO A 231 10.32 -17.59 -8.54
CA PRO A 231 9.96 -16.18 -8.72
C PRO A 231 9.09 -15.96 -9.96
N LEU A 232 8.12 -15.05 -9.87
CA LEU A 232 7.16 -14.74 -10.94
C LEU A 232 6.31 -15.97 -11.33
N GLU A 233 6.07 -16.87 -10.42
CA GLU A 233 5.12 -17.97 -10.63
C GLU A 233 3.70 -17.43 -10.77
N ALA A 234 3.31 -16.51 -9.91
CA ALA A 234 2.01 -15.90 -9.94
C ALA A 234 1.77 -15.13 -11.24
N PRO A 235 0.65 -15.39 -11.96
CA PRO A 235 0.36 -14.71 -13.24
C PRO A 235 0.36 -13.18 -13.13
N ALA A 236 -0.11 -12.64 -12.01
CA ALA A 236 -0.14 -11.20 -11.77
C ALA A 236 1.27 -10.60 -11.60
N ALA A 237 2.17 -11.27 -10.88
CA ALA A 237 3.56 -10.84 -10.73
C ALA A 237 4.26 -10.83 -12.10
N ARG A 238 4.04 -11.87 -12.90
CA ARG A 238 4.59 -11.97 -14.25
C ARG A 238 4.03 -10.88 -15.16
N ALA A 239 2.72 -10.63 -15.12
CA ALA A 239 2.07 -9.65 -15.99
C ALA A 239 2.62 -8.23 -15.80
N ILE A 240 2.76 -7.78 -14.55
CA ILE A 240 3.33 -6.44 -14.27
C ILE A 240 4.81 -6.38 -14.63
N ALA A 241 5.58 -7.45 -14.36
CA ALA A 241 6.99 -7.51 -14.71
C ALA A 241 7.19 -7.46 -16.22
N ASP A 242 6.48 -8.27 -17.01
CA ASP A 242 6.56 -8.29 -18.48
C ASP A 242 6.15 -6.95 -19.08
N TRP A 243 5.08 -6.32 -18.56
CA TRP A 243 4.67 -5.00 -19.00
C TRP A 243 5.73 -3.94 -18.71
N MET A 244 6.24 -3.87 -17.47
CA MET A 244 7.27 -2.91 -17.09
C MET A 244 8.55 -3.10 -17.92
N LEU A 245 8.94 -4.36 -18.18
CA LEU A 245 10.12 -4.67 -18.98
C LEU A 245 10.03 -4.16 -20.42
N GLY A 246 8.84 -3.93 -20.92
CA GLY A 246 8.56 -3.30 -22.20
C GLY A 246 8.51 -1.76 -22.17
N GLN A 247 8.62 -1.13 -20.98
CA GLN A 247 8.59 0.33 -20.86
C GLN A 247 9.99 0.87 -20.61
N ASP A 248 10.36 1.92 -21.30
CA ASP A 248 11.67 2.61 -21.12
C ASP A 248 11.52 3.99 -20.49
N THR A 249 10.30 4.52 -20.37
CA THR A 249 10.03 5.89 -19.92
C THR A 249 9.69 6.01 -18.43
N ILE A 250 9.50 4.89 -17.72
CA ILE A 250 9.23 4.92 -16.28
C ILE A 250 10.49 5.39 -15.56
N GLY A 251 10.42 6.59 -14.98
CA GLY A 251 11.53 7.21 -14.25
C GLY A 251 11.47 7.04 -12.73
N ALA A 252 10.29 6.70 -12.19
CA ALA A 252 10.09 6.39 -10.77
C ALA A 252 8.84 5.53 -10.58
N VAL A 253 8.78 4.83 -9.43
CA VAL A 253 7.62 4.03 -9.00
C VAL A 253 7.18 4.45 -7.60
N ILE A 254 5.88 4.54 -7.36
CA ILE A 254 5.28 4.61 -6.02
C ILE A 254 4.51 3.31 -5.79
N VAL A 255 4.68 2.71 -4.62
CA VAL A 255 3.97 1.50 -4.21
C VAL A 255 3.11 1.81 -2.99
N TYR A 256 1.80 1.66 -3.11
CA TYR A 256 0.87 1.71 -1.99
C TYR A 256 0.68 0.30 -1.44
N GLY A 257 1.26 0.04 -0.27
CA GLY A 257 1.29 -1.30 0.32
C GLY A 257 1.79 -1.29 1.76
N VAL A 258 2.30 -2.43 2.22
CA VAL A 258 2.69 -2.64 3.62
C VAL A 258 4.13 -2.23 3.94
N HIS A 259 4.85 -1.67 2.98
CA HIS A 259 6.26 -1.28 3.13
C HIS A 259 6.43 0.22 3.28
N ASP A 260 7.52 0.63 3.91
CA ASP A 260 7.96 2.01 4.01
C ASP A 260 9.42 2.16 3.57
N THR A 261 9.63 3.00 2.56
CA THR A 261 10.97 3.42 2.11
C THR A 261 11.11 4.95 2.10
N ILE A 262 10.10 5.66 2.58
CA ILE A 262 9.98 7.13 2.48
C ILE A 262 10.16 7.79 3.84
N THR A 263 9.44 7.35 4.87
CA THR A 263 9.56 7.96 6.20
C THR A 263 10.89 7.62 6.84
N LYS A 264 11.39 6.42 6.56
CA LYS A 264 12.73 5.96 6.93
C LYS A 264 13.48 5.50 5.70
N VAL A 265 14.47 6.29 5.29
CA VAL A 265 15.32 5.94 4.14
C VAL A 265 15.99 4.58 4.36
N PRO A 266 15.92 3.65 3.40
CA PRO A 266 16.57 2.36 3.50
C PRO A 266 18.08 2.49 3.65
N THR A 267 18.73 1.48 4.22
CA THR A 267 20.18 1.48 4.39
C THR A 267 20.89 1.63 3.05
N ALA A 268 21.71 2.66 2.91
CA ALA A 268 22.46 2.93 1.69
C ALA A 268 23.80 2.20 1.64
N GLY A 269 24.29 1.90 0.44
CA GLY A 269 25.63 1.40 0.16
C GLY A 269 25.95 -0.01 0.68
N LYS A 270 24.96 -0.78 1.14
CA LYS A 270 25.14 -2.17 1.54
C LYS A 270 24.59 -3.12 0.50
N PHE A 271 25.36 -4.19 0.24
CA PHE A 271 25.04 -5.20 -0.76
C PHE A 271 24.96 -6.59 -0.14
N ASP A 272 24.34 -7.51 -0.87
CA ASP A 272 24.37 -8.93 -0.58
C ASP A 272 25.80 -9.51 -0.68
N ARG A 273 25.96 -10.81 -0.40
CA ARG A 273 27.27 -11.49 -0.47
C ARG A 273 27.88 -11.49 -1.87
N THR A 274 27.06 -11.37 -2.91
CA THR A 274 27.54 -11.34 -4.30
C THR A 274 28.04 -9.96 -4.70
N GLY A 275 27.68 -8.92 -3.94
CA GLY A 275 27.92 -7.51 -4.26
C GLY A 275 27.06 -6.98 -5.40
N SER A 276 26.07 -7.77 -5.84
CA SER A 276 25.26 -7.45 -7.01
C SER A 276 23.93 -6.79 -6.66
N PHE A 277 23.33 -7.21 -5.53
CA PHE A 277 22.00 -6.72 -5.15
C PHE A 277 22.08 -5.86 -3.88
N PRO A 278 21.51 -4.62 -3.88
CA PRO A 278 21.50 -3.76 -2.70
C PRO A 278 20.62 -4.37 -1.59
N GLN A 279 21.08 -4.29 -0.34
CA GLN A 279 20.26 -4.64 0.82
C GLN A 279 19.21 -3.57 1.17
N GLY A 280 19.40 -2.36 0.65
CA GLY A 280 18.49 -1.24 0.71
C GLY A 280 18.61 -0.43 -0.57
N ILE A 281 19.35 0.68 -0.55
CA ILE A 281 19.56 1.55 -1.73
C ILE A 281 21.05 1.77 -2.03
N GLU A 282 21.33 2.23 -3.24
CA GLU A 282 22.65 2.74 -3.63
C GLU A 282 23.00 4.00 -2.85
N GLU A 283 24.29 4.21 -2.56
CA GLU A 283 24.73 5.38 -1.79
C GLU A 283 24.40 6.70 -2.50
N ASP A 284 24.58 6.74 -3.82
CA ASP A 284 24.33 7.95 -4.62
C ASP A 284 22.84 8.26 -4.78
N ASP A 285 21.93 7.29 -4.57
CA ASP A 285 20.48 7.51 -4.60
C ASP A 285 19.95 8.06 -3.25
N LYS A 286 20.73 8.02 -2.18
CA LYS A 286 20.30 8.38 -0.82
C LYS A 286 19.75 9.80 -0.72
N ALA A 287 20.42 10.77 -1.31
CA ALA A 287 19.99 12.17 -1.28
C ALA A 287 18.61 12.37 -1.92
N LEU A 288 18.30 11.62 -2.99
CA LEU A 288 16.99 11.62 -3.62
C LEU A 288 15.91 11.09 -2.65
N TYR A 289 16.17 9.95 -1.99
CA TYR A 289 15.22 9.38 -1.04
C TYR A 289 14.99 10.29 0.16
N GLU A 290 16.05 10.93 0.69
CA GLU A 290 15.94 11.93 1.77
C GLU A 290 15.06 13.12 1.34
N SER A 291 15.32 13.69 0.16
CA SER A 291 14.54 14.82 -0.36
C SER A 291 13.07 14.47 -0.62
N VAL A 292 12.79 13.30 -1.19
CA VAL A 292 11.42 12.83 -1.41
C VAL A 292 10.72 12.54 -0.08
N GLY A 293 11.45 11.97 0.90
CA GLY A 293 10.94 11.70 2.24
C GLY A 293 10.57 12.97 3.01
N GLU A 294 11.34 14.05 2.88
CA GLU A 294 11.01 15.34 3.46
C GLU A 294 9.70 15.90 2.89
N VAL A 295 9.55 15.88 1.58
CA VAL A 295 8.33 16.34 0.90
C VAL A 295 7.12 15.48 1.30
N PHE A 296 7.29 14.16 1.39
CA PHE A 296 6.23 13.28 1.85
C PHE A 296 5.76 13.63 3.26
N LYS A 297 6.70 13.80 4.20
CA LYS A 297 6.42 14.18 5.59
C LYS A 297 5.73 15.54 5.70
N GLU A 298 6.16 16.51 4.89
CA GLU A 298 5.53 17.83 4.83
C GLU A 298 4.08 17.74 4.35
N ILE A 299 3.81 16.92 3.32
CA ILE A 299 2.47 16.78 2.74
C ILE A 299 1.53 15.99 3.65
N THR A 300 1.99 14.87 4.22
CA THR A 300 1.14 13.89 4.91
C THR A 300 1.19 13.99 6.43
N GLY A 301 2.25 14.56 6.98
CA GLY A 301 2.54 14.52 8.40
C GLY A 301 3.01 13.15 8.91
N ILE A 302 3.03 12.11 8.09
CA ILE A 302 3.48 10.77 8.49
C ILE A 302 4.99 10.82 8.73
N SER A 303 5.40 10.67 9.99
CA SER A 303 6.81 10.72 10.38
C SER A 303 7.45 9.35 10.60
N GLU A 304 6.64 8.34 10.82
CA GLU A 304 7.04 6.96 11.05
C GLU A 304 5.95 6.03 10.49
N ALA A 305 6.35 4.97 9.82
CA ALA A 305 5.44 3.96 9.32
C ALA A 305 6.01 2.55 9.56
N PRO A 306 5.17 1.53 9.76
CA PRO A 306 5.62 0.16 9.85
C PRO A 306 6.22 -0.27 8.50
N ALA A 307 7.25 -1.10 8.54
CA ALA A 307 7.83 -1.72 7.36
C ALA A 307 7.65 -3.24 7.46
N GLY A 308 7.02 -3.82 6.45
CA GLY A 308 6.90 -5.26 6.32
C GLY A 308 8.21 -5.92 5.91
N GLU A 309 8.23 -7.24 5.89
CA GLU A 309 9.33 -8.03 5.36
C GLU A 309 9.45 -7.82 3.85
N ALA A 310 10.63 -7.42 3.38
CA ALA A 310 10.78 -6.91 2.02
C ALA A 310 11.27 -7.96 1.00
N ASP A 311 11.70 -9.14 1.45
CA ASP A 311 12.29 -10.17 0.61
C ASP A 311 11.25 -10.73 -0.39
N GLY A 312 11.58 -10.68 -1.67
CA GLY A 312 10.67 -11.06 -2.75
C GLY A 312 9.62 -10.01 -3.12
N SER A 313 9.67 -8.79 -2.54
CA SER A 313 8.65 -7.77 -2.77
C SER A 313 8.76 -7.07 -4.13
N PHE A 314 7.62 -6.54 -4.58
CA PHE A 314 7.54 -5.75 -5.81
C PHE A 314 8.43 -4.49 -5.74
N HIS A 315 8.43 -3.77 -4.60
CA HIS A 315 9.22 -2.54 -4.50
C HIS A 315 10.73 -2.80 -4.55
N LEU A 316 11.21 -3.89 -3.97
CA LEU A 316 12.63 -4.29 -4.10
C LEU A 316 12.98 -4.67 -5.52
N TRP A 317 12.09 -5.37 -6.21
CA TRP A 317 12.30 -5.76 -7.59
C TRP A 317 12.34 -4.54 -8.52
N SER A 318 11.40 -3.62 -8.37
CA SER A 318 11.35 -2.43 -9.22
C SER A 318 12.54 -1.50 -8.98
N TYR A 319 13.06 -1.43 -7.76
CA TYR A 319 14.30 -0.72 -7.48
C TYR A 319 15.53 -1.49 -7.98
N GLY A 320 15.76 -2.71 -7.46
CA GLY A 320 17.04 -3.41 -7.60
C GLY A 320 17.21 -4.16 -8.92
N VAL A 321 16.13 -4.54 -9.61
CA VAL A 321 16.16 -5.32 -10.86
C VAL A 321 15.67 -4.49 -12.04
N TYR A 322 14.51 -3.85 -11.92
CA TYR A 322 14.03 -2.93 -12.96
C TYR A 322 14.87 -1.66 -13.03
N GLY A 323 15.42 -1.18 -11.92
CA GLY A 323 16.47 -0.16 -11.90
C GLY A 323 15.98 1.28 -11.86
N VAL A 324 14.88 1.57 -11.17
CA VAL A 324 14.36 2.93 -11.00
C VAL A 324 14.09 3.25 -9.52
N PRO A 325 14.18 4.52 -9.10
CA PRO A 325 13.78 4.93 -7.76
C PRO A 325 12.36 4.46 -7.45
N THR A 326 12.20 3.76 -6.32
CA THR A 326 10.92 3.19 -5.92
C THR A 326 10.59 3.58 -4.49
N PHE A 327 9.44 4.23 -4.31
CA PHE A 327 8.96 4.80 -3.07
C PHE A 327 7.75 4.02 -2.57
N ALA A 328 7.90 3.29 -1.45
CA ALA A 328 6.82 2.51 -0.85
C ALA A 328 6.25 3.21 0.38
N THR A 329 4.93 3.20 0.54
CA THR A 329 4.23 3.78 1.70
C THR A 329 2.93 3.03 1.99
N PRO A 330 2.53 2.85 3.27
CA PRO A 330 1.24 2.30 3.63
C PRO A 330 0.06 3.28 3.42
N VAL A 331 0.30 4.50 2.92
CA VAL A 331 -0.65 5.61 2.70
C VAL A 331 -1.31 6.14 3.96
N TRP A 332 -1.54 5.29 4.94
CA TRP A 332 -2.15 5.60 6.21
C TRP A 332 -1.40 4.92 7.36
N VAL A 333 -1.34 5.59 8.47
CA VAL A 333 -0.81 5.06 9.74
C VAL A 333 -1.73 5.50 10.87
N ARG A 334 -1.64 4.84 12.03
CA ARG A 334 -2.40 5.24 13.21
C ARG A 334 -2.16 6.72 13.54
N PRO A 335 -3.20 7.49 13.95
CA PRO A 335 -3.11 8.95 14.12
C PRO A 335 -1.99 9.44 15.06
N ASP A 336 -1.55 8.63 16.06
CA ASP A 336 -0.44 8.98 16.94
C ASP A 336 0.94 9.00 16.24
N GLN A 337 1.04 8.48 15.03
CA GLN A 337 2.25 8.46 14.20
C GLN A 337 2.26 9.62 13.17
N VAL A 338 1.21 10.46 13.14
CA VAL A 338 1.10 11.62 12.26
C VAL A 338 1.44 12.88 13.03
N LYS A 339 2.41 13.67 12.56
CA LYS A 339 2.77 14.98 13.12
C LYS A 339 2.28 16.06 12.17
N ARG A 340 1.36 16.92 12.64
CA ARG A 340 0.90 18.09 11.88
C ARG A 340 1.50 19.36 12.49
N ASP A 341 2.00 20.24 11.63
CA ASP A 341 2.48 21.55 12.07
C ASP A 341 1.29 22.37 12.60
N GLY A 342 1.32 22.66 13.89
CA GLY A 342 0.27 23.41 14.61
C GLY A 342 -0.22 22.75 15.89
N GLU A 343 -0.02 21.45 16.07
CA GLU A 343 -0.30 20.76 17.33
C GLU A 343 1.00 20.56 18.12
N GLY A 344 1.48 21.68 18.68
CA GLY A 344 2.57 21.67 19.65
C GLY A 344 2.16 20.93 20.92
N GLY A 345 2.90 19.86 21.19
CA GLY A 345 2.90 18.98 22.34
C GLY A 345 2.11 19.40 23.57
N ASP A 346 1.03 18.78 23.76
CA ASP A 346 0.55 18.23 25.04
C ASP A 346 -0.50 17.17 24.68
N GLY A 347 -0.54 16.03 25.40
CA GLY A 347 -1.60 15.04 25.25
C GLY A 347 -2.99 15.66 25.48
N GLY A 348 -3.40 16.49 24.54
CA GLY A 348 -4.62 17.27 24.53
C GLY A 348 -5.77 16.45 24.00
N LYS A 349 -6.75 16.26 24.83
CA LYS A 349 -8.11 15.84 24.49
C LYS A 349 -8.48 16.42 23.13
N ALA A 350 -8.81 15.56 22.16
CA ALA A 350 -9.55 15.94 20.98
C ALA A 350 -10.77 16.75 21.42
N GLU A 351 -10.81 18.01 21.04
CA GLU A 351 -11.98 18.85 21.23
C GLU A 351 -13.04 18.31 20.25
N SER A 352 -14.02 17.64 20.82
CA SER A 352 -15.10 17.03 20.09
C SER A 352 -15.80 18.08 19.21
N ALA A 353 -15.75 17.86 17.90
CA ALA A 353 -16.76 18.44 17.00
C ALA A 353 -18.16 18.10 17.54
N PRO A 354 -19.16 18.99 17.39
CA PRO A 354 -20.47 18.74 17.93
C PRO A 354 -21.01 17.42 17.35
N ALA A 355 -21.36 16.51 18.25
CA ALA A 355 -21.83 15.18 17.94
C ALA A 355 -22.97 15.22 16.89
N PRO A 356 -22.91 14.36 15.86
CA PRO A 356 -24.11 14.01 15.11
C PRO A 356 -25.09 13.37 16.08
N GLN A 357 -26.36 13.75 15.98
CA GLN A 357 -27.42 13.18 16.78
C GLN A 357 -27.38 11.65 16.70
N ALA A 358 -27.30 11.05 17.86
CA ALA A 358 -27.18 9.62 18.05
C ALA A 358 -28.18 8.84 17.18
N ALA A 359 -27.65 7.93 16.37
CA ALA A 359 -28.42 6.81 15.85
C ALA A 359 -28.86 5.95 17.03
N ALA A 360 -30.10 5.46 17.01
CA ALA A 360 -30.68 4.67 18.06
C ALA A 360 -29.81 3.42 18.34
N PRO A 361 -29.56 3.06 19.61
CA PRO A 361 -28.76 1.90 19.95
C PRO A 361 -29.43 0.60 19.47
N ALA A 362 -28.61 -0.32 19.02
CA ALA A 362 -29.04 -1.67 18.67
C ALA A 362 -29.73 -2.36 19.87
N PRO A 363 -30.73 -3.20 19.65
CA PRO A 363 -31.50 -3.82 20.75
C PRO A 363 -30.66 -4.87 21.49
N GLY A 364 -30.17 -4.49 22.66
CA GLY A 364 -29.44 -5.39 23.56
C GLY A 364 -28.63 -4.72 24.66
N GLY A 365 -28.22 -3.47 24.52
CA GLY A 365 -27.29 -2.81 25.44
C GLY A 365 -27.90 -1.65 26.23
N MET A 366 -28.76 -1.86 27.21
CA MET A 366 -29.16 -0.79 28.14
C MET A 366 -28.04 -0.52 29.16
N THR A 367 -27.62 0.74 29.26
CA THR A 367 -26.66 1.17 30.28
C THR A 367 -27.32 1.23 31.67
N THR A 368 -26.50 1.27 32.72
CA THR A 368 -27.00 1.45 34.10
C THR A 368 -27.79 2.76 34.24
N ALA A 369 -27.38 3.81 33.52
CA ALA A 369 -28.08 5.10 33.49
C ALA A 369 -29.48 4.98 32.84
N ASP A 370 -29.59 4.20 31.75
CA ASP A 370 -30.88 3.96 31.07
C ASP A 370 -31.84 3.16 31.97
N ILE A 371 -31.32 2.18 32.69
CA ILE A 371 -32.08 1.38 33.66
C ILE A 371 -32.58 2.26 34.81
N GLN A 372 -31.74 3.12 35.37
CA GLN A 372 -32.12 4.05 36.42
C GLN A 372 -33.16 5.05 35.95
N ALA A 373 -33.00 5.59 34.72
CA ALA A 373 -33.97 6.49 34.10
C ALA A 373 -35.32 5.80 33.88
N MET A 374 -35.33 4.57 33.38
CA MET A 374 -36.55 3.77 33.20
C MET A 374 -37.27 3.50 34.55
N VAL A 375 -36.56 3.14 35.61
CA VAL A 375 -37.14 2.94 36.94
C VAL A 375 -37.70 4.24 37.51
N ALA A 376 -37.01 5.35 37.38
CA ALA A 376 -37.47 6.67 37.81
C ALA A 376 -38.70 7.15 37.03
N GLU A 377 -38.76 6.91 35.71
CA GLU A 377 -39.93 7.22 34.88
C GLU A 377 -41.12 6.39 35.32
N PHE A 378 -40.96 5.09 35.55
CA PHE A 378 -42.03 4.21 36.01
C PHE A 378 -42.62 4.65 37.35
N GLN A 379 -41.78 5.13 38.29
CA GLN A 379 -42.24 5.62 39.59
C GLN A 379 -43.06 6.91 39.54
N ASN A 380 -42.83 7.73 38.48
CA ASN A 380 -43.48 9.01 38.34
C ASN A 380 -44.58 9.05 37.24
N ALA A 381 -44.81 7.92 36.53
CA ALA A 381 -45.77 7.80 35.44
C ALA A 381 -47.20 7.61 35.93
N ASP A 382 -48.20 8.02 35.14
CA ASP A 382 -49.59 7.71 35.35
C ASP A 382 -49.92 6.23 35.06
N GLU A 383 -51.12 5.76 35.50
CA GLU A 383 -51.51 4.35 35.34
C GLU A 383 -51.47 3.85 33.88
N ALA A 384 -51.81 4.66 32.91
CA ALA A 384 -51.81 4.28 31.49
C ALA A 384 -50.38 4.05 30.99
N ARG A 385 -49.47 4.97 31.37
CA ARG A 385 -48.04 4.89 31.01
C ARG A 385 -47.35 3.76 31.74
N GLN A 386 -47.69 3.50 33.02
CA GLN A 386 -47.15 2.33 33.77
C GLN A 386 -47.54 0.99 33.14
N GLN A 387 -48.79 0.86 32.65
CA GLN A 387 -49.22 -0.35 31.95
C GLN A 387 -48.42 -0.57 30.63
N GLN A 388 -48.17 0.51 29.88
CA GLN A 388 -47.37 0.43 28.67
C GLN A 388 -45.91 0.04 28.99
N MET A 389 -45.28 0.68 29.98
CA MET A 389 -43.93 0.36 30.40
C MET A 389 -43.78 -1.06 30.90
N MET A 390 -44.78 -1.62 31.55
CA MET A 390 -44.83 -3.02 31.98
C MET A 390 -44.93 -4.00 30.79
N ALA A 391 -45.59 -3.59 29.71
CA ALA A 391 -45.60 -4.38 28.46
C ALA A 391 -44.23 -4.37 27.78
N ASP A 392 -43.62 -3.19 27.70
CA ASP A 392 -42.28 -3.00 27.12
C ASP A 392 -41.21 -3.76 27.94
N PHE A 393 -41.26 -3.71 29.26
CA PHE A 393 -40.38 -4.48 30.16
C PHE A 393 -40.43 -5.98 29.90
N ARG A 394 -41.61 -6.57 29.63
CA ARG A 394 -41.74 -7.99 29.32
C ARG A 394 -41.11 -8.40 27.97
N SER A 395 -40.87 -7.45 27.10
CA SER A 395 -40.22 -7.69 25.81
C SER A 395 -38.70 -7.58 25.87
N LEU A 396 -38.11 -7.12 26.97
CA LEU A 396 -36.67 -7.02 27.15
C LEU A 396 -36.02 -8.39 27.34
N PRO A 397 -34.74 -8.56 27.01
CA PRO A 397 -33.98 -9.77 27.30
C PRO A 397 -33.99 -10.09 28.81
N PRO A 398 -33.98 -11.39 29.19
CA PRO A 398 -34.09 -11.81 30.60
C PRO A 398 -33.02 -11.18 31.50
N GLU A 399 -31.83 -10.96 31.02
CA GLU A 399 -30.72 -10.33 31.76
C GLU A 399 -31.01 -8.87 32.08
N VAL A 400 -31.55 -8.12 31.12
CA VAL A 400 -31.94 -6.70 31.29
C VAL A 400 -33.11 -6.62 32.26
N GLN A 401 -34.08 -7.55 32.19
CA GLN A 401 -35.20 -7.61 33.15
C GLN A 401 -34.72 -7.82 34.60
N GLN A 402 -33.74 -8.70 34.83
CA GLN A 402 -33.13 -8.92 36.15
C GLN A 402 -32.45 -7.64 36.67
N ARG A 403 -31.72 -6.93 35.83
CA ARG A 403 -31.05 -5.68 36.18
C ARG A 403 -32.04 -4.59 36.56
N VAL A 404 -33.10 -4.40 35.77
CA VAL A 404 -34.19 -3.45 36.06
C VAL A 404 -34.89 -3.78 37.38
N MET A 405 -35.18 -5.06 37.66
CA MET A 405 -35.79 -5.53 38.91
C MET A 405 -34.90 -5.27 40.12
N ALA A 406 -33.60 -5.48 40.02
CA ALA A 406 -32.66 -5.21 41.10
C ALA A 406 -32.63 -3.72 41.46
N VAL A 407 -32.57 -2.83 40.46
CA VAL A 407 -32.59 -1.38 40.67
C VAL A 407 -33.95 -0.90 41.19
N ALA A 408 -35.07 -1.46 40.72
CA ALA A 408 -36.40 -1.10 41.15
C ALA A 408 -36.68 -1.49 42.63
N GLN A 409 -35.99 -2.51 43.14
CA GLN A 409 -36.07 -2.94 44.57
C GLN A 409 -35.10 -2.15 45.47
N GLY A 410 -34.45 -1.09 44.96
CA GLY A 410 -33.52 -0.28 45.74
C GLY A 410 -32.10 -0.87 45.84
N GLY A 411 -31.80 -1.93 45.07
CA GLY A 411 -30.48 -2.48 44.91
C GLY A 411 -29.63 -1.71 43.90
N GLN A 412 -28.34 -1.93 43.94
CA GLN A 412 -27.46 -1.49 42.85
C GLN A 412 -27.62 -2.42 41.65
N ASP A 413 -27.47 -1.86 40.43
CA ASP A 413 -27.41 -2.69 39.21
C ASP A 413 -26.26 -3.71 39.34
N PRO A 414 -26.52 -5.01 39.19
CA PRO A 414 -25.48 -6.03 39.31
C PRO A 414 -24.28 -5.80 38.36
N ALA A 415 -24.51 -5.23 37.19
CA ALA A 415 -23.44 -4.85 36.25
C ALA A 415 -22.63 -3.63 36.75
N ALA A 416 -23.15 -2.83 37.69
CA ALA A 416 -22.39 -1.75 38.32
C ALA A 416 -21.53 -2.25 39.50
N ALA A 417 -21.84 -3.40 40.06
CA ALA A 417 -21.08 -4.00 41.16
C ALA A 417 -19.74 -4.59 40.68
N ASP A 418 -19.69 -5.14 39.48
CA ASP A 418 -18.45 -5.59 38.82
C ASP A 418 -17.56 -4.42 38.38
N ALA A 419 -18.16 -3.26 38.07
CA ALA A 419 -17.41 -2.03 37.75
C ALA A 419 -16.91 -1.27 39.01
N ALA A 420 -17.46 -1.51 40.19
CA ALA A 420 -17.15 -0.78 41.43
C ALA A 420 -16.05 -1.41 42.30
N ALA A 421 -15.44 -2.52 41.86
CA ALA A 421 -14.39 -3.22 42.61
C ALA A 421 -12.97 -2.68 42.37
N ALA A 422 -12.79 -1.59 41.59
CA ALA A 422 -11.50 -0.91 41.39
C ALA A 422 -11.51 0.43 42.13
N PRO A 423 -10.45 0.79 42.93
CA PRO A 423 -10.39 2.06 43.62
C PRO A 423 -10.30 3.21 42.63
N GLU A 424 -11.23 4.14 42.68
CA GLU A 424 -11.13 5.43 41.95
C GLU A 424 -9.90 6.18 42.46
N GLY A 425 -8.94 6.43 41.55
CA GLY A 425 -7.90 7.43 41.82
C GLY A 425 -6.45 7.10 41.46
N ALA A 426 -6.10 5.89 41.03
CA ALA A 426 -4.81 5.65 40.43
C ALA A 426 -4.96 5.66 38.90
N PRO A 427 -4.08 6.33 38.12
CA PRO A 427 -4.08 6.15 36.67
C PRO A 427 -3.86 4.65 36.40
N LYS A 428 -4.86 3.99 35.79
CA LYS A 428 -4.67 2.61 35.32
C LYS A 428 -3.41 2.61 34.47
N LYS A 429 -2.41 1.83 34.85
CA LYS A 429 -1.28 1.57 33.97
C LYS A 429 -1.87 1.01 32.70
N ARG A 430 -1.61 1.65 31.57
CA ARG A 430 -2.01 1.13 30.26
C ARG A 430 -1.00 0.06 29.87
N ALA A 431 -1.48 -1.02 29.27
CA ALA A 431 -0.65 -2.02 28.63
C ALA A 431 0.35 -1.31 27.68
N SER A 432 1.54 -1.84 27.56
CA SER A 432 2.61 -1.23 26.78
C SER A 432 2.86 -2.03 25.50
N GLY A 433 3.28 -1.35 24.44
CA GLY A 433 3.57 -1.97 23.16
C GLY A 433 2.66 -1.47 22.04
N ASP A 434 2.90 -1.94 20.84
CA ASP A 434 2.15 -1.49 19.66
C ASP A 434 0.71 -2.03 19.66
N ASP A 435 0.52 -3.29 20.06
CA ASP A 435 -0.81 -3.89 20.21
C ASP A 435 -1.69 -3.13 21.20
N ALA A 436 -1.11 -2.66 22.31
CA ALA A 436 -1.84 -1.85 23.27
C ALA A 436 -2.31 -0.52 22.70
N LYS A 437 -1.49 0.10 21.85
CA LYS A 437 -1.87 1.33 21.16
C LYS A 437 -2.94 1.09 20.10
N TRP A 438 -2.88 -0.02 19.36
CA TRP A 438 -3.92 -0.40 18.41
C TRP A 438 -5.24 -0.72 19.10
N LEU A 439 -5.19 -1.41 20.25
CA LEU A 439 -6.37 -1.69 21.05
C LEU A 439 -7.00 -0.40 21.61
N ALA A 440 -6.17 0.52 22.12
CA ALA A 440 -6.64 1.83 22.57
C ALA A 440 -7.26 2.63 21.41
N TYR A 441 -6.66 2.61 20.22
CA TYR A 441 -7.25 3.24 19.05
C TYR A 441 -8.58 2.60 18.63
N SER A 442 -8.67 1.26 18.70
CA SER A 442 -9.93 0.55 18.49
C SER A 442 -11.01 1.02 19.46
N ASP A 443 -10.72 1.00 20.76
CA ASP A 443 -11.68 1.32 21.80
C ASP A 443 -12.08 2.80 21.83
N GLU A 444 -11.11 3.71 21.72
CA GLU A 444 -11.31 5.14 21.92
C GLU A 444 -11.78 5.90 20.65
N ALA A 445 -11.37 5.43 19.46
CA ALA A 445 -11.61 6.13 18.21
C ALA A 445 -12.46 5.36 17.19
N ARG A 446 -12.69 4.07 17.43
CA ARG A 446 -13.39 3.20 16.48
C ARG A 446 -14.50 2.37 17.12
N ASP A 447 -14.98 2.77 18.31
CA ASP A 447 -16.07 2.11 19.05
C ASP A 447 -15.88 0.59 19.21
N GLY A 448 -14.63 0.15 19.38
CA GLY A 448 -14.25 -1.26 19.51
C GLY A 448 -14.19 -2.06 18.22
N ALA A 449 -14.41 -1.45 17.05
CA ALA A 449 -14.52 -2.16 15.78
C ALA A 449 -13.24 -2.86 15.29
N GLY A 450 -12.11 -2.64 15.95
CA GLY A 450 -10.81 -3.22 15.54
C GLY A 450 -10.43 -4.48 16.30
N PHE A 451 -11.24 -4.91 17.30
CA PHE A 451 -10.88 -6.05 18.13
C PHE A 451 -12.13 -6.87 18.51
N VAL A 452 -12.14 -8.14 18.16
CA VAL A 452 -13.13 -9.11 18.65
C VAL A 452 -12.72 -9.56 20.04
N ASN A 453 -13.62 -9.39 21.02
CA ASN A 453 -13.33 -9.82 22.38
C ASN A 453 -13.23 -11.34 22.47
N TRP A 454 -12.30 -11.84 23.28
CA TRP A 454 -12.09 -13.26 23.49
C TRP A 454 -13.37 -13.95 23.97
N THR A 455 -13.86 -14.92 23.20
CA THR A 455 -15.05 -15.71 23.45
C THR A 455 -14.67 -17.18 23.60
N SER A 456 -15.18 -17.86 24.66
CA SER A 456 -14.85 -19.26 24.89
C SER A 456 -15.63 -20.16 23.92
N VAL A 457 -14.91 -21.07 23.26
CA VAL A 457 -15.42 -22.05 22.31
C VAL A 457 -14.89 -23.42 22.67
N GLU A 458 -15.73 -24.47 22.57
CA GLU A 458 -15.30 -25.87 22.70
C GLU A 458 -14.71 -26.34 21.36
N HIS A 459 -13.39 -26.38 21.33
CA HIS A 459 -12.67 -26.85 20.14
C HIS A 459 -12.58 -28.37 20.11
N PRO A 460 -12.87 -29.05 18.97
CA PRO A 460 -12.97 -30.52 18.93
C PRO A 460 -11.68 -31.25 19.29
N GLN A 461 -10.52 -30.67 19.06
CA GLN A 461 -9.21 -31.30 19.29
C GLN A 461 -8.49 -30.73 20.52
N LEU A 462 -8.71 -29.46 20.86
CA LEU A 462 -7.98 -28.76 21.93
C LEU A 462 -8.79 -28.59 23.23
N GLY A 463 -10.11 -28.89 23.21
CA GLY A 463 -11.02 -28.59 24.32
C GLY A 463 -11.33 -27.09 24.41
N PRO A 464 -11.46 -26.49 25.59
CA PRO A 464 -11.80 -25.08 25.72
C PRO A 464 -10.70 -24.19 25.17
N VAL A 465 -11.03 -23.35 24.18
CA VAL A 465 -10.18 -22.28 23.63
C VAL A 465 -10.93 -20.95 23.72
N GLU A 466 -10.23 -19.85 23.49
CA GLU A 466 -10.88 -18.55 23.35
C GLU A 466 -10.55 -17.98 21.97
N VAL A 467 -11.60 -17.65 21.20
CA VAL A 467 -11.53 -17.04 19.85
C VAL A 467 -11.68 -15.53 19.97
N GLY A 468 -10.94 -14.76 19.19
CA GLY A 468 -10.94 -13.31 19.18
C GLY A 468 -9.61 -12.72 18.70
N GLY A 469 -9.42 -11.43 18.94
CA GLY A 469 -8.20 -10.73 18.52
C GLY A 469 -8.48 -9.57 17.60
N PHE A 470 -7.43 -9.06 16.95
CA PHE A 470 -7.58 -7.96 16.01
C PHE A 470 -8.31 -8.40 14.75
N VAL A 471 -9.26 -7.57 14.32
CA VAL A 471 -9.98 -7.78 13.05
C VAL A 471 -9.00 -7.72 11.88
N PRO A 472 -9.07 -8.67 10.91
CA PRO A 472 -8.23 -8.67 9.73
C PRO A 472 -8.24 -7.33 8.98
N GLY A 473 -7.06 -6.85 8.61
CA GLY A 473 -6.89 -5.59 7.88
C GLY A 473 -7.13 -4.31 8.68
N PHE A 474 -7.52 -4.37 9.97
CA PHE A 474 -7.79 -3.19 10.80
C PHE A 474 -6.60 -2.23 10.89
N ARG A 475 -5.39 -2.79 10.93
CA ARG A 475 -4.14 -2.00 11.07
C ARG A 475 -3.73 -1.29 9.78
N TRP A 476 -4.29 -1.70 8.65
CA TRP A 476 -3.96 -1.14 7.34
C TRP A 476 -5.03 -0.23 6.77
N ASN A 477 -6.29 -0.42 7.17
CA ASN A 477 -7.42 0.23 6.54
C ASN A 477 -8.06 1.25 7.49
N PRO A 478 -7.95 2.55 7.15
CA PRO A 478 -8.57 3.64 7.92
C PRO A 478 -10.10 3.59 7.84
N PRO A 479 -10.79 4.38 8.69
CA PRO A 479 -12.19 4.68 8.49
C PRO A 479 -12.43 5.42 7.17
N ALA A 480 -13.63 5.25 6.60
CA ALA A 480 -13.97 5.82 5.29
C ALA A 480 -13.83 7.35 5.23
N GLU A 481 -14.03 8.01 6.36
CA GLU A 481 -13.94 9.46 6.50
C GLU A 481 -12.53 10.01 6.23
N GLU A 482 -11.50 9.17 6.37
CA GLU A 482 -10.12 9.54 6.10
C GLU A 482 -9.77 9.51 4.60
N LEU A 483 -10.57 8.83 3.78
CA LEU A 483 -10.21 8.50 2.41
C LEU A 483 -9.98 9.75 1.54
N ASP A 484 -10.85 10.75 1.61
CA ASP A 484 -10.72 11.97 0.82
C ASP A 484 -9.43 12.72 1.14
N ARG A 485 -9.06 12.81 2.43
CA ARG A 485 -7.82 13.43 2.88
C ARG A 485 -6.60 12.66 2.35
N LEU A 486 -6.62 11.33 2.46
CA LEU A 486 -5.52 10.49 1.96
C LEU A 486 -5.35 10.61 0.45
N ILE A 487 -6.44 10.67 -0.31
CA ILE A 487 -6.42 10.91 -1.76
C ILE A 487 -5.76 12.27 -2.06
N ASP A 488 -6.13 13.32 -1.34
CA ASP A 488 -5.58 14.66 -1.52
C ASP A 488 -4.07 14.70 -1.24
N GLU A 489 -3.65 14.10 -0.14
CA GLU A 489 -2.24 14.02 0.26
C GLU A 489 -1.43 13.22 -0.75
N GLN A 490 -1.91 12.05 -1.16
CA GLN A 490 -1.21 11.18 -2.10
C GLN A 490 -1.20 11.74 -3.53
N ALA A 491 -2.24 12.48 -3.95
CA ALA A 491 -2.23 13.17 -5.24
C ALA A 491 -1.19 14.31 -5.27
N ARG A 492 -1.07 15.08 -4.19
CA ARG A 492 -0.02 16.10 -4.05
C ARG A 492 1.38 15.47 -4.03
N PHE A 493 1.54 14.34 -3.34
CA PHE A 493 2.81 13.62 -3.34
C PHE A 493 3.16 13.05 -4.72
N ALA A 494 2.20 12.44 -5.42
CA ALA A 494 2.40 11.96 -6.79
C ALA A 494 2.77 13.09 -7.75
N ALA A 495 2.13 14.26 -7.66
CA ALA A 495 2.48 15.45 -8.41
C ALA A 495 3.92 15.90 -8.12
N ALA A 496 4.31 15.95 -6.84
CA ALA A 496 5.65 16.35 -6.43
C ALA A 496 6.75 15.38 -6.92
N VAL A 497 6.45 14.07 -7.01
CA VAL A 497 7.37 13.09 -7.61
C VAL A 497 7.42 13.24 -9.14
N LEU A 498 6.26 13.43 -9.79
CA LEU A 498 6.19 13.68 -11.24
C LEU A 498 7.00 14.93 -11.66
N GLU A 499 6.91 16.02 -10.88
CA GLU A 499 7.67 17.25 -11.13
C GLU A 499 9.18 17.03 -11.10
N ARG A 500 9.64 16.08 -10.28
CA ARG A 500 11.07 15.74 -10.12
C ARG A 500 11.63 14.86 -11.21
N LEU A 501 10.77 14.21 -12.02
CA LEU A 501 11.23 13.35 -13.10
C LEU A 501 12.14 14.13 -14.06
N PRO A 502 13.12 13.46 -14.68
CA PRO A 502 14.03 14.12 -15.60
C PRO A 502 13.27 14.72 -16.79
N MET A 503 13.64 15.94 -17.15
CA MET A 503 13.11 16.66 -18.30
C MET A 503 14.27 17.21 -19.13
N VAL A 504 14.63 16.48 -20.18
CA VAL A 504 15.74 16.87 -21.04
C VAL A 504 15.27 17.73 -22.21
N GLY A 505 15.78 18.94 -22.30
CA GLY A 505 15.54 19.87 -23.38
C GLY A 505 16.83 20.17 -24.16
N ALA A 506 16.71 20.54 -25.45
CA ALA A 506 17.80 21.16 -26.18
C ALA A 506 17.70 22.67 -25.96
N GLU A 507 18.50 23.22 -25.04
CA GLU A 507 18.39 24.65 -24.67
C GLU A 507 19.34 25.55 -25.45
N ALA A 508 20.46 25.02 -25.89
CA ALA A 508 21.41 25.81 -26.65
C ALA A 508 21.97 25.04 -27.84
N VAL A 509 21.87 25.67 -28.98
CA VAL A 509 22.59 25.26 -30.20
C VAL A 509 23.53 26.38 -30.56
N SER A 510 24.83 26.10 -30.66
CA SER A 510 25.77 27.04 -31.22
C SER A 510 26.27 26.55 -32.57
N VAL A 511 26.37 27.48 -33.52
CA VAL A 511 26.88 27.23 -34.87
C VAL A 511 28.03 28.20 -35.10
N GLU A 512 29.22 27.65 -35.29
CA GLU A 512 30.44 28.41 -35.52
C GLU A 512 30.97 28.08 -36.93
N ARG A 513 31.24 29.11 -37.73
CA ARG A 513 31.84 28.94 -39.02
C ARG A 513 33.35 28.80 -38.90
N LEU A 514 33.90 27.65 -39.27
CA LEU A 514 35.35 27.37 -39.25
C LEU A 514 36.02 27.56 -40.59
N GLY A 515 35.23 27.56 -41.68
CA GLY A 515 35.74 27.71 -43.04
C GLY A 515 34.63 28.00 -44.05
N GLU A 516 34.93 28.02 -45.33
CA GLU A 516 33.96 28.38 -46.36
C GLU A 516 32.71 27.49 -46.37
N ARG A 517 32.90 26.20 -46.13
CA ARG A 517 31.83 25.18 -46.02
C ARG A 517 31.99 24.27 -44.79
N VAL A 518 32.64 24.73 -43.74
CA VAL A 518 32.92 23.94 -42.54
C VAL A 518 32.33 24.65 -41.33
N TRP A 519 31.52 23.90 -40.60
CA TRP A 519 30.79 24.40 -39.45
C TRP A 519 31.01 23.50 -38.22
N ARG A 520 31.19 24.11 -37.06
CA ARG A 520 31.09 23.43 -35.80
C ARG A 520 29.67 23.64 -35.28
N VAL A 521 28.97 22.54 -35.02
CA VAL A 521 27.64 22.56 -34.37
C VAL A 521 27.80 21.94 -33.01
N THR A 522 27.38 22.68 -31.99
CA THR A 522 27.36 22.21 -30.60
C THR A 522 25.89 22.17 -30.13
N LEU A 523 25.43 21.01 -29.69
CA LEU A 523 24.12 20.80 -29.10
C LEU A 523 24.28 20.60 -27.60
N THR A 524 23.67 21.47 -26.81
CA THR A 524 23.64 21.34 -25.34
C THR A 524 22.25 20.89 -24.91
N LEU A 525 22.21 19.76 -24.23
CA LEU A 525 21.03 19.24 -23.58
C LEU A 525 21.08 19.63 -22.10
N THR A 526 19.97 20.09 -21.56
CA THR A 526 19.81 20.43 -20.14
C THR A 526 18.70 19.60 -19.54
N ASN A 527 18.96 19.00 -18.38
CA ASN A 527 17.96 18.31 -17.58
C ASN A 527 17.41 19.29 -16.53
N THR A 528 16.19 19.76 -16.73
CA THR A 528 15.49 20.69 -15.83
C THR A 528 14.73 19.99 -14.71
N GLY A 529 14.60 18.66 -14.75
CA GLY A 529 14.06 17.87 -13.64
C GLY A 529 15.09 17.73 -12.51
N ALA A 530 14.61 17.50 -11.28
CA ALA A 530 15.50 17.30 -10.14
C ALA A 530 16.19 15.93 -10.14
N MET A 531 15.56 14.91 -10.70
CA MET A 531 16.17 13.59 -10.84
C MET A 531 17.14 13.55 -12.03
N GLU A 532 18.26 12.83 -11.86
CA GLU A 532 19.13 12.50 -12.98
C GLU A 532 18.42 11.55 -13.97
N THR A 533 18.84 11.59 -15.25
CA THR A 533 18.19 10.76 -16.29
C THR A 533 18.37 9.26 -16.05
N VAL A 534 19.36 8.86 -15.27
CA VAL A 534 19.64 7.48 -14.88
C VAL A 534 20.14 7.46 -13.45
N SER A 535 19.37 6.89 -12.54
CA SER A 535 19.73 6.75 -11.12
C SER A 535 20.96 5.86 -10.91
N ALA A 536 21.54 5.86 -9.72
CA ALA A 536 22.67 5.01 -9.39
C ALA A 536 22.33 3.52 -9.55
N ILE A 537 21.16 3.11 -9.08
CA ILE A 537 20.69 1.73 -9.28
C ILE A 537 20.47 1.40 -10.76
N GLY A 538 19.95 2.33 -11.53
CA GLY A 538 19.76 2.15 -12.98
C GLY A 538 21.07 1.88 -13.72
N ARG A 539 22.12 2.63 -13.38
CA ARG A 539 23.48 2.37 -13.92
C ARG A 539 23.99 0.97 -13.58
N LYS A 540 23.72 0.52 -12.36
CA LYS A 540 24.17 -0.80 -11.89
C LYS A 540 23.36 -1.95 -12.48
N ALA A 541 22.08 -1.78 -12.67
CA ALA A 541 21.20 -2.78 -13.28
C ALA A 541 21.46 -2.95 -14.79
N GLU A 542 22.33 -2.15 -15.38
CA GLU A 542 22.70 -2.14 -16.82
C GLU A 542 21.49 -2.08 -17.77
N ARG A 543 20.34 -1.63 -17.27
CA ARG A 543 19.08 -1.67 -17.97
C ARG A 543 18.74 -0.35 -18.67
N VAL A 544 19.51 0.68 -18.39
CA VAL A 544 19.18 2.02 -18.84
C VAL A 544 19.71 2.30 -20.22
N THR A 545 18.81 2.76 -21.10
CA THR A 545 19.17 3.30 -22.40
C THR A 545 19.78 4.69 -22.21
N PRO A 546 21.05 4.91 -22.62
CA PRO A 546 21.65 6.22 -22.51
C PRO A 546 20.92 7.24 -23.37
N THR A 547 20.98 8.52 -23.00
CA THR A 547 20.59 9.60 -23.91
C THR A 547 21.53 9.59 -25.11
N VAL A 548 20.96 9.54 -26.31
CA VAL A 548 21.70 9.47 -27.58
C VAL A 548 21.46 10.74 -28.38
N MET A 549 22.52 11.42 -28.70
CA MET A 549 22.51 12.50 -29.67
C MET A 549 23.09 12.01 -30.98
N ARG A 550 22.42 12.22 -32.10
CA ARG A 550 22.85 11.72 -33.41
C ARG A 550 22.70 12.79 -34.50
N PHE A 551 23.73 12.93 -35.32
CA PHE A 551 23.66 13.68 -36.57
C PHE A 551 22.95 12.86 -37.65
N GLU A 552 21.86 13.37 -38.22
CA GLU A 552 21.01 12.67 -39.20
C GLU A 552 21.39 12.94 -40.65
N GLY A 553 22.29 13.91 -40.91
CA GLY A 553 22.75 14.23 -42.26
C GLY A 553 23.57 13.11 -42.93
N GLU A 554 23.92 13.34 -44.19
CA GLU A 554 24.72 12.42 -44.98
C GLU A 554 26.08 12.13 -44.30
N ARG A 555 26.58 10.89 -44.48
CA ARG A 555 27.84 10.47 -43.85
C ARG A 555 29.02 11.32 -44.25
N ASP A 556 29.06 11.72 -45.52
CA ASP A 556 30.14 12.52 -46.08
C ASP A 556 30.10 14.00 -45.64
N ALA A 557 28.96 14.44 -45.10
CA ALA A 557 28.84 15.77 -44.51
C ALA A 557 29.46 15.83 -43.09
N LEU A 558 29.68 14.71 -42.42
CA LEU A 558 30.36 14.67 -41.13
C LEU A 558 31.87 14.64 -41.30
N LEU A 559 32.53 15.74 -40.95
CA LEU A 559 33.98 15.91 -41.09
C LEU A 559 34.76 15.45 -39.86
N ALA A 560 34.20 15.67 -38.67
CA ALA A 560 34.76 15.22 -37.40
C ALA A 560 33.68 15.11 -36.32
N GLY A 561 33.99 14.35 -35.29
CA GLY A 561 33.06 13.98 -34.24
C GLY A 561 32.36 12.64 -34.52
N ASP A 562 31.87 11.98 -33.49
CA ASP A 562 31.11 10.75 -33.64
C ASP A 562 29.69 11.08 -34.12
N ARG A 563 29.23 10.38 -35.18
CA ARG A 563 27.85 10.55 -35.67
C ARG A 563 26.82 10.34 -34.59
N LEU A 564 27.07 9.43 -33.64
CA LEU A 564 26.23 9.08 -32.51
C LEU A 564 27.05 9.24 -31.25
N GLN A 565 26.58 10.11 -30.34
CA GLN A 565 27.20 10.37 -29.05
C GLN A 565 26.23 9.88 -27.95
N ARG A 566 26.76 9.14 -26.99
CA ARG A 566 26.00 8.56 -25.88
C ARG A 566 26.36 9.25 -24.57
N VAL A 567 25.35 9.64 -23.83
CA VAL A 567 25.47 10.17 -22.46
C VAL A 567 24.72 9.25 -21.51
N TRP A 568 25.44 8.62 -20.60
CA TRP A 568 24.88 7.61 -19.72
C TRP A 568 23.97 8.18 -18.65
N SER A 569 24.28 9.37 -18.14
CA SER A 569 23.41 10.11 -17.22
C SER A 569 23.62 11.61 -17.41
N ILE A 570 22.54 12.37 -17.31
CA ILE A 570 22.56 13.83 -17.21
C ILE A 570 22.07 14.16 -15.80
N PRO A 571 22.90 14.81 -14.95
CA PRO A 571 22.49 15.19 -13.61
C PRO A 571 21.20 16.02 -13.62
N GLY A 572 20.43 15.98 -12.52
CA GLY A 572 19.28 16.86 -12.34
C GLY A 572 19.65 18.32 -12.11
N ASP A 573 18.63 19.15 -11.86
CA ASP A 573 18.75 20.54 -11.44
C ASP A 573 19.63 21.40 -12.37
N GLY A 574 19.44 21.28 -13.67
CA GLY A 574 20.17 22.04 -14.67
C GLY A 574 21.48 21.39 -15.15
N GLY A 575 21.67 20.11 -14.82
CA GLY A 575 22.80 19.34 -15.37
C GLY A 575 22.77 19.29 -16.89
N VAL A 576 23.96 19.30 -17.53
CA VAL A 576 24.09 19.42 -18.96
C VAL A 576 24.87 18.26 -19.61
N ALA A 577 24.53 17.99 -20.88
CA ALA A 577 25.31 17.14 -21.75
C ALA A 577 25.57 17.87 -23.07
N VAL A 578 26.78 17.74 -23.62
CA VAL A 578 27.20 18.47 -24.81
C VAL A 578 27.60 17.49 -25.91
N GLY A 579 26.98 17.65 -27.07
CA GLY A 579 27.39 17.00 -28.33
C GLY A 579 28.04 17.99 -29.29
N GLU A 580 29.15 17.62 -29.93
CA GLU A 580 29.87 18.46 -30.87
C GLU A 580 30.16 17.72 -32.19
N TRP A 581 29.88 18.37 -33.29
CA TRP A 581 30.16 17.87 -34.65
C TRP A 581 30.78 18.93 -35.53
N MET A 582 31.71 18.53 -36.36
CA MET A 582 32.15 19.34 -37.49
C MET A 582 31.50 18.82 -38.78
N ILE A 583 30.72 19.68 -39.43
CA ILE A 583 29.94 19.29 -40.60
C ILE A 583 30.24 20.19 -41.81
N ALA A 584 30.14 19.61 -42.99
CA ALA A 584 30.24 20.30 -44.25
C ALA A 584 28.84 20.74 -44.71
N GLY A 585 28.68 21.99 -45.16
CA GLY A 585 27.42 22.51 -45.69
C GLY A 585 27.60 23.95 -46.22
N ALA A 586 26.68 24.41 -47.07
CA ALA A 586 26.64 25.82 -47.45
C ALA A 586 25.99 26.67 -46.35
N ALA A 587 26.29 27.95 -46.31
CA ALA A 587 25.57 28.86 -45.44
C ALA A 587 24.08 28.89 -45.81
N GLY A 588 23.20 28.73 -44.81
CA GLY A 588 21.75 28.60 -44.95
C GLY A 588 21.25 27.18 -45.11
N ASP A 589 22.13 26.17 -45.24
CA ASP A 589 21.70 24.75 -45.23
C ASP A 589 21.16 24.36 -43.84
N ALA A 590 20.16 23.43 -43.81
CA ALA A 590 19.66 22.86 -42.59
C ALA A 590 20.46 21.59 -42.22
N ALA A 591 20.80 21.44 -40.94
CA ALA A 591 21.36 20.22 -40.37
C ALA A 591 20.40 19.65 -39.30
N GLU A 592 20.16 18.36 -39.37
CA GLU A 592 19.24 17.69 -38.45
C GLU A 592 19.99 16.81 -37.45
N PHE A 593 19.54 16.87 -36.21
CA PHE A 593 20.03 16.07 -35.12
C PHE A 593 18.84 15.41 -34.42
N SER A 594 18.95 14.13 -34.09
CA SER A 594 17.99 13.45 -33.21
C SER A 594 18.55 13.33 -31.79
N VAL A 595 17.68 13.54 -30.82
CA VAL A 595 17.94 13.27 -29.42
C VAL A 595 16.95 12.20 -28.99
N ARG A 596 17.47 11.07 -28.50
CA ARG A 596 16.67 9.97 -27.94
C ARG A 596 17.01 9.79 -26.49
N SER A 597 16.00 9.82 -25.64
CA SER A 597 16.15 9.64 -24.19
C SER A 597 14.95 8.91 -23.65
N SER A 598 15.16 7.76 -23.02
CA SER A 598 14.10 6.99 -22.34
C SER A 598 13.43 7.78 -21.21
N ALA A 599 14.15 8.73 -20.64
CA ALA A 599 13.65 9.56 -19.54
C ALA A 599 13.06 10.92 -19.99
N ALA A 600 13.08 11.24 -21.31
CA ALA A 600 12.70 12.57 -21.77
C ALA A 600 12.02 12.60 -23.16
N GLY A 601 11.78 11.43 -23.76
CA GLY A 601 11.21 11.30 -25.11
C GLY A 601 12.19 11.57 -26.25
N ASP A 602 11.76 11.26 -27.47
CA ASP A 602 12.53 11.45 -28.69
C ASP A 602 12.25 12.83 -29.30
N ARG A 603 13.29 13.54 -29.74
CA ARG A 603 13.17 14.88 -30.32
C ARG A 603 14.09 15.03 -31.54
N THR A 604 13.65 15.83 -32.49
CA THR A 604 14.48 16.27 -33.61
C THR A 604 14.81 17.76 -33.45
N VAL A 605 16.08 18.11 -33.63
CA VAL A 605 16.59 19.47 -33.58
C VAL A 605 17.10 19.82 -34.96
N THR A 606 16.47 20.79 -35.61
CA THR A 606 16.93 21.34 -36.92
C THR A 606 17.71 22.62 -36.69
N VAL A 607 18.88 22.69 -37.27
CA VAL A 607 19.83 23.78 -37.09
C VAL A 607 20.15 24.39 -38.47
N THR A 608 20.00 25.69 -38.62
CA THR A 608 20.47 26.40 -39.83
C THR A 608 21.94 26.73 -39.68
N LEU A 609 22.74 26.43 -40.73
CA LEU A 609 24.18 26.72 -40.78
C LEU A 609 24.41 28.20 -41.06
N GLU A 610 24.16 29.04 -40.10
CA GLU A 610 24.39 30.48 -40.13
C GLU A 610 25.14 30.91 -38.87
N GLU A 611 26.03 31.88 -39.01
CA GLU A 611 26.73 32.45 -37.87
C GLU A 611 25.71 33.18 -36.98
N VAL A 612 25.39 32.63 -35.84
CA VAL A 612 24.53 33.32 -34.86
C VAL A 612 25.33 34.47 -34.29
N SER A 613 25.04 35.69 -34.75
CA SER A 613 25.59 36.90 -34.14
C SER A 613 25.17 36.94 -32.67
N ARG A 614 26.17 36.95 -31.77
CA ARG A 614 26.02 37.06 -30.31
C ARG A 614 25.31 38.35 -29.91
#